data_1edce978ac06af32d486ea4e2daa6f11
#
_entry.id   1edce978ac06af32d486ea4e2daa6f11
#
_cell.length_a   1.000
_cell.length_b   1.000
_cell.length_c   1.000
_cell.angle_alpha   90.00
_cell.angle_beta   90.00
_cell.angle_gamma   90.00
#
_symmetry.space_group_name_H-M   'P 1'
#
loop_
_entity.id
_entity.type
_entity.pdbx_description
1 polymer ?
#
loop_
_entity_poly.entity_id
_entity_poly.type
_entity_poly.pdbx_seq_one_letter_code
_entity_poly.pdbx_strand_id
1 'polypeptide(L)'
;GTDCNFWALYDNNPHLVGATVYMLSEGLDTGKILYHALTEIKDDPFLYTMSTVKSAFDSLAERISNKEIFNMTPTKQDSKKEIRYSKKKEFTEKIIGEFSKKKIELKNFNFDQKLYINPFILKKI
;
A
#
# COMPACT_ATOMS: atom_id res chain seq x y z
N GLY A 1 7.11 -5.47 -1.87
CA GLY A 1 8.30 -4.94 -2.53
C GLY A 1 8.51 -3.47 -2.27
N THR A 2 9.76 -3.04 -2.33
CA THR A 2 10.12 -1.66 -2.00
C THR A 2 9.51 -0.60 -2.90
N ASP A 3 9.22 -0.93 -4.14
CA ASP A 3 8.75 0.03 -5.14
C ASP A 3 7.27 -0.17 -5.50
N CYS A 4 6.51 -0.90 -4.71
CA CYS A 4 5.12 -1.25 -5.02
C CYS A 4 4.22 -0.03 -5.19
N ASN A 5 4.34 0.97 -4.34
CA ASN A 5 3.52 2.17 -4.43
C ASN A 5 3.85 2.99 -5.69
N PHE A 6 5.13 3.06 -6.06
CA PHE A 6 5.53 3.68 -7.30
C PHE A 6 4.89 2.97 -8.50
N TRP A 7 4.99 1.64 -8.56
CA TRP A 7 4.44 0.87 -9.67
C TRP A 7 2.91 0.95 -9.73
N ALA A 8 2.25 1.01 -8.57
CA ALA A 8 0.80 1.21 -8.54
C ALA A 8 0.42 2.54 -9.21
N LEU A 9 1.13 3.61 -8.92
CA LEU A 9 0.92 4.91 -9.56
C LEU A 9 1.32 4.90 -11.03
N TYR A 10 2.45 4.26 -11.35
CA TYR A 10 2.93 4.12 -12.72
C TYR A 10 1.89 3.43 -13.62
N ASP A 11 1.26 2.38 -13.10
CA ASP A 11 0.21 1.62 -13.80
C ASP A 11 -1.18 2.27 -13.70
N ASN A 12 -1.27 3.48 -13.17
CA ASN A 12 -2.52 4.22 -12.99
C ASN A 12 -3.53 3.51 -12.07
N ASN A 13 -3.02 2.90 -11.01
CA ASN A 13 -3.81 2.21 -9.98
C ASN A 13 -3.62 2.87 -8.60
N PRO A 14 -4.00 4.15 -8.41
CA PRO A 14 -3.77 4.85 -7.14
C PRO A 14 -4.49 4.21 -5.96
N HIS A 15 -5.56 3.46 -6.20
CA HIS A 15 -6.29 2.72 -5.16
C HIS A 15 -5.48 1.55 -4.58
N LEU A 16 -4.37 1.16 -5.22
CA LEU A 16 -3.49 0.11 -4.72
C LEU A 16 -2.29 0.66 -3.93
N VAL A 17 -2.20 1.97 -3.77
CA VAL A 17 -1.17 2.61 -2.95
C VAL A 17 -1.54 2.42 -1.48
N GLY A 18 -0.65 1.81 -0.72
CA GLY A 18 -0.88 1.51 0.70
C GLY A 18 0.28 0.75 1.29
N ALA A 19 0.10 0.31 2.52
CA ALA A 19 1.03 -0.57 3.21
C ALA A 19 0.27 -1.79 3.74
N THR A 20 0.94 -2.92 3.74
CA THR A 20 0.36 -4.17 4.22
C THR A 20 1.07 -4.60 5.50
N VAL A 21 0.29 -4.83 6.55
CA VAL A 21 0.81 -5.44 7.78
C VAL A 21 0.47 -6.92 7.75
N TYR A 22 1.49 -7.75 7.81
CA TYR A 22 1.33 -9.20 7.66
C TYR A 22 2.22 -9.95 8.66
N MET A 23 1.91 -11.23 8.87
CA MET A 23 2.68 -12.10 9.73
C MET A 23 3.97 -12.53 9.04
N LEU A 24 5.07 -12.60 9.79
CA LEU A 24 6.31 -13.15 9.24
C LEU A 24 6.13 -14.62 8.85
N SER A 25 6.74 -14.99 7.73
CA SER A 25 6.81 -16.35 7.25
C SER A 25 8.20 -16.63 6.70
N GLU A 26 8.49 -17.87 6.35
CA GLU A 26 9.78 -18.23 5.77
C GLU A 26 10.00 -17.64 4.38
N GLY A 27 8.92 -17.44 3.61
CA GLY A 27 8.99 -16.79 2.30
C GLY A 27 9.08 -15.28 2.40
N LEU A 28 9.61 -14.64 1.36
CA LEU A 28 9.69 -13.19 1.28
C LEU A 28 8.31 -12.61 0.98
N ASP A 29 7.82 -11.75 1.88
CA ASP A 29 6.53 -11.04 1.72
C ASP A 29 5.32 -11.97 1.48
N THR A 30 5.37 -13.20 1.98
CA THR A 30 4.33 -14.22 1.73
C THR A 30 3.47 -14.53 2.95
N GLY A 31 3.67 -13.86 4.07
CA GLY A 31 2.90 -14.09 5.30
C GLY A 31 1.44 -13.74 5.15
N LYS A 32 0.63 -14.25 6.05
CA LYS A 32 -0.81 -13.94 6.09
C LYS A 32 -1.03 -12.48 6.45
N ILE A 33 -1.95 -11.83 5.75
CA ILE A 33 -2.24 -10.40 5.91
C ILE A 33 -3.11 -10.20 7.16
N LEU A 34 -2.70 -9.26 8.01
CA LEU A 34 -3.51 -8.78 9.13
C LEU A 34 -4.41 -7.62 8.70
N TYR A 35 -3.83 -6.61 8.06
CA TYR A 35 -4.62 -5.48 7.58
C TYR A 35 -3.84 -4.63 6.56
N HIS A 36 -4.56 -3.74 5.90
CA HIS A 36 -4.00 -2.74 5.01
C HIS A 36 -4.06 -1.36 5.67
N ALA A 37 -2.95 -0.64 5.64
CA ALA A 37 -2.85 0.73 6.10
C ALA A 37 -2.86 1.67 4.89
N LEU A 38 -3.84 2.54 4.84
CA LEU A 38 -4.12 3.44 3.74
C LEU A 38 -4.07 4.89 4.22
N THR A 39 -4.08 5.81 3.29
CA THR A 39 -4.21 7.24 3.56
C THR A 39 -5.21 7.84 2.58
N GLU A 40 -5.76 9.00 2.92
CA GLU A 40 -6.52 9.78 1.96
C GLU A 40 -5.62 10.16 0.78
N ILE A 41 -6.21 10.26 -0.40
CA ILE A 41 -5.49 10.61 -1.61
C ILE A 41 -4.92 12.01 -1.49
N LYS A 42 -3.65 12.17 -1.87
CA LYS A 42 -2.94 13.45 -1.94
C LYS A 42 -2.67 13.80 -3.40
N ASP A 43 -2.63 15.09 -3.69
CA ASP A 43 -2.35 15.54 -5.07
C ASP A 43 -0.91 15.25 -5.50
N ASP A 44 0.04 15.31 -4.57
CA ASP A 44 1.44 15.01 -4.84
C ASP A 44 1.67 13.50 -4.69
N PRO A 45 2.12 12.80 -5.76
CA PRO A 45 2.37 11.35 -5.70
C PRO A 45 3.41 10.95 -4.65
N PHE A 46 4.46 11.75 -4.47
CA PHE A 46 5.47 11.48 -3.45
C PHE A 46 4.87 11.57 -2.05
N LEU A 47 4.14 12.66 -1.77
CA LEU A 47 3.47 12.84 -0.48
C LEU A 47 2.48 11.71 -0.22
N TYR A 48 1.75 11.30 -1.25
CA TYR A 48 0.79 10.21 -1.15
C TYR A 48 1.47 8.90 -0.74
N THR A 49 2.55 8.53 -1.41
CA THR A 49 3.29 7.29 -1.07
C THR A 49 3.93 7.37 0.31
N MET A 50 4.50 8.50 0.69
CA MET A 50 5.11 8.67 2.02
C MET A 50 4.07 8.65 3.15
N SER A 51 2.87 9.14 2.88
CA SER A 51 1.78 9.09 3.85
C SER A 51 1.34 7.67 4.19
N THR A 52 1.51 6.72 3.27
CA THR A 52 1.20 5.32 3.57
C THR A 52 2.19 4.70 4.56
N VAL A 53 3.45 5.13 4.53
CA VAL A 53 4.45 4.72 5.52
C VAL A 53 4.06 5.22 6.91
N LYS A 54 3.66 6.49 7.00
CA LYS A 54 3.16 7.06 8.26
C LYS A 54 1.91 6.31 8.75
N SER A 55 0.99 6.02 7.85
CA SER A 55 -0.23 5.25 8.16
C SER A 55 0.13 3.87 8.75
N ALA A 56 1.10 3.18 8.18
CA ALA A 56 1.54 1.88 8.68
C ALA A 56 2.05 1.98 10.12
N PHE A 57 2.93 2.94 10.41
CA PHE A 57 3.49 3.10 11.75
C PHE A 57 2.45 3.58 12.76
N ASP A 58 1.64 4.57 12.42
CA ASP A 58 0.61 5.11 13.32
C ASP A 58 -0.45 4.05 13.64
N SER A 59 -0.90 3.32 12.63
CA SER A 59 -1.90 2.26 12.82
C SER A 59 -1.37 1.11 13.66
N LEU A 60 -0.10 0.75 13.47
CA LEU A 60 0.51 -0.34 14.22
C LEU A 60 0.61 0.02 15.70
N ALA A 61 1.07 1.24 16.02
CA ALA A 61 1.14 1.74 17.38
C ALA A 61 -0.25 1.76 18.04
N GLU A 62 -1.26 2.27 17.36
CA GLU A 62 -2.63 2.34 17.86
C GLU A 62 -3.25 0.96 18.08
N ARG A 63 -3.16 0.09 17.07
CA ARG A 63 -3.78 -1.24 17.10
C ARG A 63 -3.09 -2.22 18.04
N ILE A 64 -1.81 -2.01 18.35
CA ILE A 64 -1.13 -2.74 19.42
C ILE A 64 -1.56 -2.22 20.78
N SER A 65 -1.57 -0.90 20.97
CA SER A 65 -1.93 -0.27 22.26
C SER A 65 -3.33 -0.63 22.70
N ASN A 66 -4.30 -0.61 21.79
CA ASN A 66 -5.69 -0.95 22.10
C ASN A 66 -5.99 -2.47 21.99
N LYS A 67 -4.98 -3.27 21.70
CA LYS A 67 -5.06 -4.74 21.54
C LYS A 67 -5.93 -5.21 20.37
N GLU A 68 -6.37 -4.33 19.52
CA GLU A 68 -7.20 -4.65 18.35
C GLU A 68 -6.51 -5.64 17.42
N ILE A 69 -5.18 -5.51 17.26
CA ILE A 69 -4.41 -6.39 16.37
C ILE A 69 -4.51 -7.87 16.76
N PHE A 70 -4.67 -8.17 18.04
CA PHE A 70 -4.77 -9.54 18.54
C PHE A 70 -6.12 -10.22 18.23
N ASN A 71 -7.11 -9.43 17.84
CA ASN A 71 -8.44 -9.90 17.47
C ASN A 71 -8.61 -10.05 15.95
N MET A 72 -7.59 -9.71 15.17
CA MET A 72 -7.63 -9.82 13.73
C MET A 72 -7.32 -11.25 13.29
N THR A 73 -8.14 -11.76 12.36
CA THR A 73 -7.89 -13.06 11.75
C THR A 73 -6.97 -12.89 10.54
N PRO A 74 -5.75 -13.49 10.55
CA PRO A 74 -4.86 -13.40 9.41
C PRO A 74 -5.48 -14.01 8.16
N THR A 75 -5.32 -13.36 7.03
CA THR A 75 -5.86 -13.77 5.74
C THR A 75 -4.73 -14.18 4.81
N LYS A 76 -4.84 -15.39 4.25
CA LYS A 76 -3.83 -15.89 3.30
C LYS A 76 -3.79 -15.02 2.06
N GLN A 77 -2.57 -14.70 1.61
CA GLN A 77 -2.38 -13.99 0.35
C GLN A 77 -2.78 -14.88 -0.83
N ASP A 78 -3.46 -14.29 -1.81
CA ASP A 78 -3.87 -14.99 -3.01
C ASP A 78 -3.00 -14.51 -4.19
N SER A 79 -2.05 -15.35 -4.61
CA SER A 79 -1.15 -15.04 -5.71
C SER A 79 -1.87 -14.82 -7.04
N LYS A 80 -3.09 -15.35 -7.20
CA LYS A 80 -3.91 -15.15 -8.39
C LYS A 80 -4.41 -13.72 -8.55
N LYS A 81 -4.39 -12.94 -7.46
CA LYS A 81 -4.78 -11.52 -7.45
C LYS A 81 -3.60 -10.60 -7.73
N GLU A 82 -2.41 -11.14 -7.90
CA GLU A 82 -1.22 -10.35 -8.22
C GLU A 82 -1.40 -9.66 -9.57
N ILE A 83 -1.28 -8.33 -9.57
CA ILE A 83 -1.46 -7.50 -10.76
C ILE A 83 -0.13 -7.25 -11.45
N ARG A 84 0.93 -7.05 -10.66
CA ARG A 84 2.26 -6.77 -11.18
C ARG A 84 3.31 -7.42 -10.27
N TYR A 85 4.29 -8.04 -10.89
CA TYR A 85 5.53 -8.46 -10.25
C TYR A 85 6.69 -7.74 -10.93
N SER A 86 7.38 -6.89 -10.19
CA SER A 86 8.53 -6.14 -10.71
C SER A 86 9.77 -6.41 -9.87
N LYS A 87 10.89 -6.63 -10.54
CA LYS A 87 12.19 -6.77 -9.89
C LYS A 87 12.81 -5.40 -9.68
N LYS A 88 13.62 -5.23 -8.64
CA LYS A 88 14.30 -3.96 -8.33
C LYS A 88 15.06 -3.39 -9.53
N LYS A 89 15.66 -4.24 -10.36
CA LYS A 89 16.39 -3.83 -11.56
C LYS A 89 15.54 -3.13 -12.62
N GLU A 90 14.21 -3.31 -12.57
CA GLU A 90 13.30 -2.66 -13.50
C GLU A 90 13.02 -1.20 -13.12
N PHE A 91 13.36 -0.81 -11.88
CA PHE A 91 13.22 0.56 -11.39
C PHE A 91 14.45 1.38 -11.79
N THR A 92 14.42 1.90 -13.01
CA THR A 92 15.53 2.62 -13.64
C THR A 92 15.26 4.12 -13.72
N GLU A 93 16.32 4.90 -13.99
CA GLU A 93 16.18 6.34 -14.22
C GLU A 93 15.24 6.66 -15.40
N LYS A 94 15.24 5.82 -16.42
CA LYS A 94 14.34 5.95 -17.56
C LYS A 94 12.87 5.84 -17.12
N ILE A 95 12.57 4.85 -16.29
CA ILE A 95 11.21 4.63 -15.75
C ILE A 95 10.79 5.80 -14.86
N ILE A 96 11.68 6.29 -14.01
CA ILE A 96 11.42 7.47 -13.17
C ILE A 96 11.14 8.70 -14.04
N GLY A 97 11.93 8.89 -15.11
CA GLY A 97 11.73 9.96 -16.07
C GLY A 97 10.38 9.88 -16.79
N GLU A 98 9.98 8.68 -17.21
CA GLU A 98 8.68 8.44 -17.82
C GLU A 98 7.54 8.74 -16.84
N PHE A 99 7.69 8.32 -15.58
CA PHE A 99 6.72 8.59 -14.53
C PHE A 99 6.52 10.08 -14.29
N SER A 100 7.61 10.87 -14.26
CA SER A 100 7.54 12.31 -14.03
C SER A 100 6.76 13.06 -15.11
N LYS A 101 6.63 12.47 -16.30
CA LYS A 101 5.85 13.04 -17.41
C LYS A 101 4.39 12.59 -17.42
N LYS A 102 4.03 11.60 -16.62
CA LYS A 102 2.66 11.11 -16.55
C LYS A 102 1.79 12.08 -15.76
N LYS A 103 0.60 12.37 -16.29
CA LYS A 103 -0.45 13.05 -15.54
C LYS A 103 -1.24 11.98 -14.79
N ILE A 104 -1.11 11.96 -13.47
CA ILE A 104 -1.83 11.02 -12.62
C ILE A 104 -2.99 11.79 -11.99
N GLU A 105 -4.22 11.39 -12.34
CA GLU A 105 -5.41 11.94 -11.70
C GLU A 105 -5.69 11.17 -10.42
N LEU A 106 -5.43 11.82 -9.29
CA LEU A 106 -5.66 11.25 -7.97
C LEU A 106 -6.99 11.68 -7.34
N LYS A 107 -7.56 12.80 -7.82
CA LYS A 107 -8.68 13.48 -7.14
C LYS A 107 -10.04 12.77 -7.19
N ASN A 108 -10.29 11.92 -8.17
CA ASN A 108 -11.60 11.31 -8.42
C ASN A 108 -11.65 9.83 -8.11
N PHE A 109 -10.75 9.36 -7.27
CA PHE A 109 -10.65 7.94 -6.98
C PHE A 109 -11.46 7.59 -5.73
N ASN A 110 -12.51 6.79 -5.89
CA ASN A 110 -13.27 6.24 -4.77
C ASN A 110 -12.66 4.89 -4.37
N PHE A 111 -12.29 4.76 -3.09
CA PHE A 111 -11.86 3.49 -2.54
C PHE A 111 -13.05 2.57 -2.34
N ASP A 112 -13.05 1.41 -2.97
CA ASP A 112 -13.95 0.34 -2.60
C ASP A 112 -13.35 -0.38 -1.38
N GLN A 113 -13.92 -0.15 -0.22
CA GLN A 113 -13.43 -0.73 1.04
C GLN A 113 -13.42 -2.26 1.03
N LYS A 114 -14.18 -2.89 0.15
CA LYS A 114 -14.20 -4.36 0.01
C LYS A 114 -12.88 -4.91 -0.55
N LEU A 115 -12.05 -4.08 -1.16
CA LEU A 115 -10.74 -4.49 -1.69
C LEU A 115 -9.69 -4.65 -0.61
N TYR A 116 -9.94 -4.14 0.59
CA TYR A 116 -8.94 -4.06 1.66
C TYR A 116 -9.33 -4.91 2.85
N ILE A 117 -8.32 -5.46 3.52
CA ILE A 117 -8.48 -6.28 4.71
C ILE A 117 -8.33 -5.38 5.94
N ASN A 118 -9.37 -5.29 6.78
CA ASN A 118 -9.39 -4.51 8.02
C ASN A 118 -8.73 -3.13 7.87
N PRO A 119 -9.10 -2.32 6.87
CA PRO A 119 -8.34 -1.13 6.51
C PRO A 119 -8.26 -0.10 7.63
N PHE A 120 -7.08 0.48 7.79
CA PHE A 120 -6.86 1.69 8.57
C PHE A 120 -6.63 2.83 7.58
N ILE A 121 -7.32 3.95 7.74
CA ILE A 121 -7.19 5.09 6.85
C ILE A 121 -6.68 6.29 7.65
N LEU A 122 -5.46 6.73 7.35
CA LEU A 122 -4.89 7.93 7.94
C LEU A 122 -5.52 9.16 7.28
N LYS A 123 -6.22 9.97 8.06
CA LYS A 123 -6.96 11.15 7.55
C LYS A 123 -6.21 12.45 7.74
N LYS A 124 -5.28 12.51 8.69
CA LYS A 124 -4.48 13.71 8.96
C LYS A 124 -3.00 13.34 8.98
N ILE A 125 -2.21 14.20 8.41
CA ILE A 125 -0.75 14.08 8.40
C ILE A 125 -0.16 15.15 9.31
#